data_3da1563a0381d3c941b2a4146ea27c95
#
_entry.id   3da1563a0381d3c941b2a4146ea27c95
#
_cell.length_a   1.000
_cell.length_b   1.000
_cell.length_c   1.000
_cell.angle_alpha   90.00
_cell.angle_beta   90.00
_cell.angle_gamma   90.00
#
_symmetry.space_group_name_H-M   'P 1'
#
loop_
_entity.id
_entity.type
_entity.pdbx_description
1 polymer ?
#
loop_
_entity_poly.entity_id
_entity_poly.type
_entity_poly.pdbx_seq_one_letter_code
_entity_poly.pdbx_strand_id
1 'polypeptide(L)'
;MSQPSLHPLCEALAPLLGTWRGRGSGHYPTIDDFDYFEEVTFGHVGKPFLAYGQKTRHAETDLPLHAEQGYFRPQPDGSIELVLAQPSGIVEIHVGALTASGTGLVLDLRTVHVATAPSAKDVASVERQIRVDGDVLSYDLHMGAVGQPHQHHLSASLQRVS
;
A
#
# COMPACT_ATOMS: atom_id res chain seq x y z
N MET A 1 -29.92 -4.00 -0.23
CA MET A 1 -29.34 -3.82 -1.58
C MET A 1 -28.21 -4.83 -1.77
N SER A 2 -28.15 -5.45 -2.94
CA SER A 2 -27.05 -6.37 -3.27
C SER A 2 -25.75 -5.56 -3.52
N GLN A 3 -24.63 -6.15 -3.12
CA GLN A 3 -23.33 -5.58 -3.44
C GLN A 3 -23.14 -5.60 -4.99
N PRO A 4 -22.63 -4.53 -5.60
CA PRO A 4 -22.40 -4.54 -7.04
C PRO A 4 -21.37 -5.58 -7.45
N SER A 5 -21.45 -6.08 -8.68
CA SER A 5 -20.43 -6.96 -9.24
C SER A 5 -19.08 -6.24 -9.35
N LEU A 6 -18.01 -6.99 -9.19
CA LEU A 6 -16.66 -6.45 -9.40
C LEU A 6 -16.50 -6.00 -10.86
N HIS A 7 -15.93 -4.83 -11.06
CA HIS A 7 -15.66 -4.33 -12.41
C HIS A 7 -14.64 -5.24 -13.13
N PRO A 8 -14.83 -5.55 -14.42
CA PRO A 8 -13.93 -6.46 -15.15
C PRO A 8 -12.44 -6.09 -15.09
N LEU A 9 -12.10 -4.80 -15.15
CA LEU A 9 -10.72 -4.34 -15.00
C LEU A 9 -10.13 -4.66 -13.62
N CYS A 10 -10.96 -4.82 -12.59
CA CYS A 10 -10.52 -5.11 -11.24
C CYS A 10 -10.37 -6.60 -10.94
N GLU A 11 -10.74 -7.49 -11.87
CA GLU A 11 -10.67 -8.95 -11.63
C GLU A 11 -9.25 -9.41 -11.32
N ALA A 12 -8.24 -8.85 -11.98
CA ALA A 12 -6.84 -9.17 -11.71
C ALA A 12 -6.39 -8.76 -10.29
N LEU A 13 -7.05 -7.78 -9.68
CA LEU A 13 -6.80 -7.31 -8.32
C LEU A 13 -7.69 -8.00 -7.26
N ALA A 14 -8.59 -8.90 -7.68
CA ALA A 14 -9.53 -9.56 -6.76
C ALA A 14 -8.83 -10.25 -5.57
N PRO A 15 -7.63 -10.84 -5.69
CA PRO A 15 -6.93 -11.40 -4.54
C PRO A 15 -6.64 -10.42 -3.40
N LEU A 16 -6.64 -9.11 -3.67
CA LEU A 16 -6.44 -8.08 -2.63
C LEU A 16 -7.68 -7.85 -1.76
N LEU A 17 -8.88 -8.11 -2.28
CA LEU A 17 -10.14 -7.73 -1.61
C LEU A 17 -10.25 -8.30 -0.21
N GLY A 18 -10.74 -7.47 0.71
CA GLY A 18 -10.99 -7.83 2.10
C GLY A 18 -10.21 -6.98 3.09
N THR A 19 -10.18 -7.47 4.33
CA THR A 19 -9.46 -6.86 5.44
C THR A 19 -8.29 -7.75 5.84
N TRP A 20 -7.15 -7.16 6.06
CA TRP A 20 -5.89 -7.82 6.37
C TRP A 20 -5.31 -7.23 7.64
N ARG A 21 -4.78 -8.07 8.53
CA ARG A 21 -4.11 -7.64 9.76
C ARG A 21 -2.83 -8.40 10.00
N GLY A 22 -1.84 -7.74 10.55
CA GLY A 22 -0.57 -8.36 10.89
C GLY A 22 0.45 -7.39 11.45
N ARG A 23 1.72 -7.77 11.32
CA ARG A 23 2.84 -7.02 11.85
C ARG A 23 3.81 -6.65 10.74
N GLY A 24 4.49 -5.53 10.97
CA GLY A 24 5.59 -5.09 10.15
C GLY A 24 6.72 -4.52 10.99
N SER A 25 7.81 -4.24 10.33
CA SER A 25 8.98 -3.58 10.90
C SER A 25 9.45 -2.48 9.98
N GLY A 26 9.99 -1.43 10.58
CA GLY A 26 10.51 -0.28 9.87
C GLY A 26 11.89 0.11 10.37
N HIS A 27 12.68 0.66 9.45
CA HIS A 27 13.98 1.25 9.74
C HIS A 27 14.29 2.34 8.72
N TYR A 28 15.02 3.33 9.17
CA TYR A 28 15.53 4.39 8.30
C TYR A 28 16.71 5.08 9.00
N PRO A 29 17.69 5.65 8.24
CA PRO A 29 18.88 6.22 8.87
C PRO A 29 18.63 7.35 9.88
N THR A 30 17.47 8.03 9.79
CA THR A 30 17.12 9.18 10.62
C THR A 30 16.24 8.85 11.82
N ILE A 31 15.85 7.58 12.01
CA ILE A 31 14.97 7.13 13.10
C ILE A 31 15.47 5.80 13.67
N ASP A 32 15.03 5.49 14.89
CA ASP A 32 15.23 4.17 15.49
C ASP A 32 14.36 3.12 14.81
N ASP A 33 14.81 1.87 14.79
CA ASP A 33 14.02 0.74 14.30
C ASP A 33 12.76 0.58 15.14
N PHE A 34 11.66 0.18 14.49
CA PHE A 34 10.38 0.00 15.15
C PHE A 34 9.57 -1.14 14.54
N ASP A 35 8.73 -1.74 15.36
CA ASP A 35 7.72 -2.71 14.94
C ASP A 35 6.34 -2.07 15.05
N TYR A 36 5.41 -2.52 14.18
CA TYR A 36 4.05 -2.00 14.16
C TYR A 36 3.03 -3.09 13.89
N PHE A 37 1.81 -2.86 14.37
CA PHE A 37 0.61 -3.58 13.93
C PHE A 37 -0.05 -2.80 12.80
N GLU A 38 -0.58 -3.53 11.82
CA GLU A 38 -1.18 -2.94 10.63
C GLU A 38 -2.53 -3.57 10.32
N GLU A 39 -3.46 -2.72 9.89
CA GLU A 39 -4.70 -3.12 9.24
C GLU A 39 -4.77 -2.48 7.86
N VAL A 40 -5.05 -3.29 6.84
CA VAL A 40 -5.25 -2.85 5.47
C VAL A 40 -6.62 -3.33 5.00
N THR A 41 -7.34 -2.46 4.27
CA THR A 41 -8.63 -2.80 3.68
C THR A 41 -8.61 -2.49 2.19
N PHE A 42 -9.18 -3.41 1.40
CA PHE A 42 -9.46 -3.23 -0.01
C PHE A 42 -10.94 -3.51 -0.26
N GLY A 43 -11.62 -2.56 -0.88
CA GLY A 43 -13.02 -2.68 -1.22
C GLY A 43 -13.33 -2.18 -2.62
N HIS A 44 -14.54 -2.42 -3.10
CA HIS A 44 -14.99 -1.93 -4.41
C HIS A 44 -16.45 -1.51 -4.38
N VAL A 45 -16.84 -0.75 -5.39
CA VAL A 45 -18.23 -0.29 -5.60
C VAL A 45 -18.72 -0.60 -7.03
N GLY A 46 -18.09 -1.58 -7.70
CA GLY A 46 -18.42 -1.96 -9.08
C GLY A 46 -17.87 -1.00 -10.14
N LYS A 47 -16.95 -0.14 -9.79
CA LYS A 47 -16.27 0.81 -10.69
C LYS A 47 -14.81 0.37 -10.90
N PRO A 48 -14.10 0.92 -11.91
CA PRO A 48 -12.76 0.46 -12.28
C PRO A 48 -11.67 0.90 -11.30
N PHE A 49 -11.88 0.69 -10.01
CA PHE A 49 -10.88 0.93 -8.97
C PHE A 49 -11.18 0.08 -7.72
N LEU A 50 -10.16 -0.18 -6.92
CA LEU A 50 -10.30 -0.63 -5.55
C LEU A 50 -10.01 0.53 -4.60
N ALA A 51 -10.89 0.73 -3.62
CA ALA A 51 -10.62 1.63 -2.51
C ALA A 51 -9.64 0.96 -1.54
N TYR A 52 -8.66 1.70 -1.07
CA TYR A 52 -7.58 1.23 -0.20
C TYR A 52 -7.49 2.09 1.04
N GLY A 53 -7.37 1.46 2.19
CA GLY A 53 -7.10 2.13 3.45
C GLY A 53 -6.09 1.35 4.27
N GLN A 54 -5.23 2.07 4.98
CA GLN A 54 -4.20 1.49 5.83
C GLN A 54 -4.04 2.32 7.10
N LYS A 55 -3.84 1.65 8.23
CA LYS A 55 -3.51 2.28 9.50
C LYS A 55 -2.58 1.37 10.29
N THR A 56 -1.62 1.99 10.97
CA THR A 56 -0.64 1.29 11.81
C THR A 56 -0.62 1.84 13.22
N ARG A 57 -0.15 1.01 14.15
CA ARG A 57 0.07 1.35 15.56
C ARG A 57 1.42 0.81 15.98
N HIS A 58 2.10 1.53 16.84
CA HIS A 58 3.38 1.09 17.42
C HIS A 58 3.17 -0.20 18.23
N ALA A 59 3.99 -1.22 17.98
CA ALA A 59 3.80 -2.54 18.60
C ALA A 59 3.99 -2.54 20.12
N GLU A 60 4.81 -1.65 20.66
CA GLU A 60 5.07 -1.59 22.10
C GLU A 60 4.11 -0.64 22.83
N THR A 61 3.82 0.53 22.25
CA THR A 61 3.05 1.58 22.91
C THR A 61 1.58 1.60 22.54
N ASP A 62 1.19 0.89 21.48
CA ASP A 62 -0.16 0.89 20.88
C ASP A 62 -0.62 2.27 20.36
N LEU A 63 0.27 3.22 20.28
CA LEU A 63 -0.04 4.55 19.75
C LEU A 63 -0.14 4.54 18.23
N PRO A 64 -1.07 5.31 17.64
CA PRO A 64 -1.15 5.47 16.18
C PRO A 64 0.17 5.97 15.60
N LEU A 65 0.60 5.37 14.49
CA LEU A 65 1.83 5.75 13.78
C LEU A 65 1.52 6.39 12.44
N HIS A 66 0.90 5.63 11.55
CA HIS A 66 0.72 6.04 10.15
C HIS A 66 -0.67 5.67 9.68
N ALA A 67 -1.16 6.41 8.71
CA ALA A 67 -2.36 6.07 7.96
C ALA A 67 -2.20 6.54 6.52
N GLU A 68 -2.87 5.86 5.61
CA GLU A 68 -2.99 6.31 4.22
C GLU A 68 -4.29 5.80 3.61
N GLN A 69 -4.78 6.53 2.63
CA GLN A 69 -5.99 6.18 1.90
C GLN A 69 -5.81 6.50 0.42
N GLY A 70 -6.40 5.70 -0.42
CA GLY A 70 -6.32 5.93 -1.85
C GLY A 70 -7.04 4.89 -2.68
N TYR A 71 -6.60 4.79 -3.93
CA TYR A 71 -7.26 3.96 -4.94
C TYR A 71 -6.24 3.26 -5.81
N PHE A 72 -6.44 1.96 -6.00
CA PHE A 72 -5.76 1.17 -7.01
C PHE A 72 -6.62 1.20 -8.28
N ARG A 73 -6.05 1.66 -9.37
CA ARG A 73 -6.75 1.97 -10.63
C ARG A 73 -6.14 1.14 -11.77
N PRO A 74 -6.64 -0.09 -12.00
CA PRO A 74 -6.19 -0.89 -13.14
C PRO A 74 -6.58 -0.22 -14.46
N GLN A 75 -5.68 -0.29 -15.45
CA GLN A 75 -5.85 0.34 -16.74
C GLN A 75 -6.05 -0.73 -17.83
N PRO A 76 -6.69 -0.36 -18.98
CA PRO A 76 -6.91 -1.30 -20.09
C PRO A 76 -5.63 -1.91 -20.67
N ASP A 77 -4.50 -1.22 -20.57
CA ASP A 77 -3.19 -1.70 -21.03
C ASP A 77 -2.50 -2.67 -20.06
N GLY A 78 -3.15 -3.00 -18.93
CA GLY A 78 -2.62 -3.88 -17.89
C GLY A 78 -1.77 -3.19 -16.84
N SER A 79 -1.47 -1.90 -16.99
CA SER A 79 -0.79 -1.12 -15.94
C SER A 79 -1.71 -0.87 -14.76
N ILE A 80 -1.12 -0.62 -13.61
CA ILE A 80 -1.82 -0.27 -12.37
C ILE A 80 -1.34 1.10 -11.92
N GLU A 81 -2.27 2.01 -11.69
CA GLU A 81 -1.99 3.28 -11.02
C GLU A 81 -2.43 3.19 -9.56
N LEU A 82 -1.65 3.78 -8.67
CA LEU A 82 -2.01 3.95 -7.27
C LEU A 82 -1.96 5.44 -6.94
N VAL A 83 -3.07 5.96 -6.44
CA VAL A 83 -3.18 7.34 -5.97
C VAL A 83 -3.50 7.28 -4.48
N LEU A 84 -2.64 7.84 -3.64
CA LEU A 84 -2.88 7.83 -2.20
C LEU A 84 -2.47 9.13 -1.52
N ALA A 85 -3.08 9.39 -0.39
CA ALA A 85 -2.79 10.53 0.48
C ALA A 85 -2.53 10.06 1.91
N GLN A 86 -1.66 10.79 2.61
CA GLN A 86 -1.24 10.54 3.98
C GLN A 86 -1.54 11.73 4.87
N PRO A 87 -1.96 11.52 6.13
CA PRO A 87 -2.21 12.63 7.07
C PRO A 87 -0.98 13.49 7.36
N SER A 88 0.23 12.95 7.09
CA SER A 88 1.48 13.70 7.18
C SER A 88 1.65 14.79 6.12
N GLY A 89 0.69 14.92 5.20
CA GLY A 89 0.71 15.93 4.15
C GLY A 89 1.42 15.48 2.87
N ILE A 90 1.49 14.18 2.62
CA ILE A 90 2.15 13.61 1.42
C ILE A 90 1.09 12.97 0.54
N VAL A 91 1.19 13.22 -0.77
CA VAL A 91 0.40 12.56 -1.82
C VAL A 91 1.37 11.83 -2.74
N GLU A 92 1.07 10.56 -3.03
CA GLU A 92 1.87 9.74 -3.93
C GLU A 92 1.04 9.27 -5.11
N ILE A 93 1.61 9.33 -6.30
CA ILE A 93 1.07 8.70 -7.49
C ILE A 93 2.09 7.68 -7.97
N HIS A 94 1.69 6.42 -8.01
CA HIS A 94 2.51 5.31 -8.50
C HIS A 94 1.97 4.78 -9.81
N VAL A 95 2.86 4.21 -10.60
CA VAL A 95 2.53 3.38 -11.75
C VAL A 95 3.30 2.08 -11.62
N GLY A 96 2.69 0.99 -12.00
CA GLY A 96 3.34 -0.30 -11.94
C GLY A 96 2.66 -1.37 -12.74
N ALA A 97 3.08 -2.60 -12.48
CA ALA A 97 2.64 -3.79 -13.18
C ALA A 97 2.25 -4.89 -12.20
N LEU A 98 1.31 -5.70 -12.63
CA LEU A 98 0.83 -6.86 -11.90
C LEU A 98 1.27 -8.12 -12.64
N THR A 99 1.79 -9.08 -11.87
CA THR A 99 2.09 -10.43 -12.34
C THR A 99 1.25 -11.42 -11.55
N ALA A 100 0.52 -12.28 -12.23
CA ALA A 100 -0.20 -13.38 -11.59
C ALA A 100 0.80 -14.41 -11.07
N SER A 101 0.57 -14.95 -9.87
CA SER A 101 1.43 -15.95 -9.23
C SER A 101 0.55 -17.00 -8.55
N GLY A 102 0.33 -18.15 -9.19
CA GLY A 102 -0.58 -19.18 -8.67
C GLY A 102 -2.00 -18.64 -8.49
N THR A 103 -2.52 -18.68 -7.25
CA THR A 103 -3.81 -18.10 -6.87
C THR A 103 -3.71 -16.65 -6.40
N GLY A 104 -2.52 -16.06 -6.43
CA GLY A 104 -2.23 -14.73 -5.92
C GLY A 104 -1.67 -13.81 -6.99
N LEU A 105 -0.97 -12.78 -6.53
CA LEU A 105 -0.37 -11.77 -7.38
C LEU A 105 0.91 -11.19 -6.77
N VAL A 106 1.71 -10.61 -7.64
CA VAL A 106 2.80 -9.69 -7.28
C VAL A 106 2.55 -8.36 -7.97
N LEU A 107 2.58 -7.29 -7.21
CA LEU A 107 2.33 -5.94 -7.70
C LEU A 107 3.55 -5.08 -7.40
N ASP A 108 4.21 -4.60 -8.45
CA ASP A 108 5.37 -3.71 -8.36
C ASP A 108 4.94 -2.30 -8.74
N LEU A 109 5.12 -1.36 -7.83
CA LEU A 109 4.70 0.04 -7.96
C LEU A 109 5.86 0.98 -7.62
N ARG A 110 5.99 2.07 -8.37
CA ARG A 110 6.94 3.14 -8.09
C ARG A 110 6.31 4.50 -8.32
N THR A 111 6.68 5.48 -7.53
CA THR A 111 6.19 6.84 -7.68
C THR A 111 6.63 7.47 -9.00
N VAL A 112 5.68 8.12 -9.65
CA VAL A 112 5.93 9.05 -10.77
C VAL A 112 5.78 10.49 -10.31
N HIS A 113 5.02 10.72 -9.23
CA HIS A 113 4.88 12.01 -8.56
C HIS A 113 4.78 11.81 -7.05
N VAL A 114 5.46 12.67 -6.31
CA VAL A 114 5.27 12.86 -4.88
C VAL A 114 5.02 14.35 -4.67
N ALA A 115 3.88 14.69 -4.07
CA ALA A 115 3.54 16.05 -3.70
C ALA A 115 3.49 16.17 -2.18
N THR A 116 3.99 17.27 -1.64
CA THR A 116 4.08 17.51 -0.21
C THR A 116 3.43 18.82 0.17
N ALA A 117 2.65 18.80 1.26
CA ALA A 117 2.18 20.02 1.89
C ALA A 117 3.38 20.82 2.45
N PRO A 118 3.27 22.14 2.65
CA PRO A 118 4.40 22.96 3.12
C PRO A 118 5.02 22.48 4.45
N SER A 119 4.24 21.86 5.31
CA SER A 119 4.70 21.33 6.62
C SER A 119 5.19 19.89 6.57
N ALA A 120 5.07 19.20 5.43
CA ALA A 120 5.47 17.80 5.32
C ALA A 120 6.98 17.64 5.21
N LYS A 121 7.47 16.46 5.63
CA LYS A 121 8.86 16.07 5.37
C LYS A 121 9.07 15.85 3.88
N ASP A 122 10.30 16.06 3.42
CA ASP A 122 10.67 15.81 2.03
C ASP A 122 10.72 14.31 1.74
N VAL A 123 9.97 13.88 0.72
CA VAL A 123 9.98 12.50 0.20
C VAL A 123 10.19 12.59 -1.29
N ALA A 124 11.30 12.03 -1.78
CA ALA A 124 11.67 12.09 -3.19
C ALA A 124 11.09 10.93 -3.99
N SER A 125 11.08 9.71 -3.43
CA SER A 125 10.67 8.50 -4.14
C SER A 125 10.17 7.43 -3.18
N VAL A 126 9.21 6.63 -3.65
CA VAL A 126 8.71 5.44 -2.94
C VAL A 126 8.52 4.32 -3.95
N GLU A 127 8.93 3.11 -3.59
CA GLU A 127 8.62 1.88 -4.31
C GLU A 127 7.93 0.90 -3.38
N ARG A 128 6.92 0.21 -3.89
CA ARG A 128 6.16 -0.80 -3.15
C ARG A 128 6.13 -2.08 -3.95
N GLN A 129 6.45 -3.19 -3.32
CA GLN A 129 6.16 -4.51 -3.86
C GLN A 129 5.17 -5.20 -2.94
N ILE A 130 3.99 -5.54 -3.47
CA ILE A 130 2.91 -6.18 -2.73
C ILE A 130 2.74 -7.59 -3.30
N ARG A 131 2.69 -8.58 -2.42
CA ARG A 131 2.45 -9.98 -2.79
C ARG A 131 1.24 -10.50 -2.04
N VAL A 132 0.40 -11.23 -2.75
CA VAL A 132 -0.67 -12.03 -2.16
C VAL A 132 -0.47 -13.49 -2.54
N ASP A 133 -0.48 -14.35 -1.54
CA ASP A 133 -0.44 -15.80 -1.70
C ASP A 133 -1.50 -16.39 -0.76
N GLY A 134 -2.63 -16.82 -1.32
CA GLY A 134 -3.79 -17.26 -0.53
C GLY A 134 -4.28 -16.17 0.42
N ASP A 135 -4.25 -16.44 1.72
CA ASP A 135 -4.70 -15.52 2.76
C ASP A 135 -3.56 -14.74 3.43
N VAL A 136 -2.38 -14.71 2.80
CA VAL A 136 -1.22 -13.93 3.25
C VAL A 136 -0.94 -12.80 2.25
N LEU A 137 -0.88 -11.58 2.77
CA LEU A 137 -0.41 -10.40 2.05
C LEU A 137 0.90 -9.95 2.68
N SER A 138 1.93 -9.77 1.89
CA SER A 138 3.20 -9.20 2.34
C SER A 138 3.62 -8.06 1.45
N TYR A 139 4.38 -7.12 1.99
CA TYR A 139 4.96 -6.06 1.18
C TYR A 139 6.34 -5.65 1.68
N ASP A 140 7.10 -5.11 0.74
CA ASP A 140 8.32 -4.35 0.99
C ASP A 140 8.14 -2.94 0.43
N LEU A 141 8.59 -1.95 1.18
CA LEU A 141 8.56 -0.55 0.79
C LEU A 141 9.98 0.03 0.86
N HIS A 142 10.41 0.64 -0.24
CA HIS A 142 11.65 1.39 -0.34
C HIS A 142 11.34 2.87 -0.48
N MET A 143 12.15 3.71 0.11
CA MET A 143 11.92 5.15 0.15
C MET A 143 13.24 5.93 0.07
N GLY A 144 13.21 7.04 -0.68
CA GLY A 144 14.22 8.09 -0.62
C GLY A 144 13.59 9.35 -0.04
N ALA A 145 13.99 9.75 1.16
CA ALA A 145 13.40 10.86 1.89
C ALA A 145 14.42 11.56 2.79
N VAL A 146 14.12 12.79 3.18
CA VAL A 146 14.90 13.61 4.11
C VAL A 146 16.40 13.64 3.81
N GLY A 147 16.74 13.74 2.51
CA GLY A 147 18.13 13.76 2.04
C GLY A 147 18.85 12.41 2.02
N GLN A 148 18.16 11.31 2.34
CA GLN A 148 18.73 9.97 2.32
C GLN A 148 18.52 9.30 0.95
N PRO A 149 19.45 8.42 0.50
CA PRO A 149 19.27 7.68 -0.73
C PRO A 149 18.10 6.70 -0.64
N HIS A 150 17.58 6.32 -1.81
CA HIS A 150 16.51 5.32 -1.92
C HIS A 150 16.97 3.98 -1.34
N GLN A 151 16.22 3.46 -0.36
CA GLN A 151 16.59 2.25 0.39
C GLN A 151 15.37 1.60 1.02
N HIS A 152 15.52 0.37 1.45
CA HIS A 152 14.47 -0.36 2.17
C HIS A 152 14.06 0.40 3.42
N HIS A 153 12.76 0.50 3.67
CA HIS A 153 12.18 1.21 4.80
C HIS A 153 11.23 0.35 5.63
N LEU A 154 10.28 -0.35 4.98
CA LEU A 154 9.24 -1.14 5.68
C LEU A 154 9.10 -2.53 5.07
N SER A 155 8.77 -3.50 5.92
CA SER A 155 8.29 -4.83 5.53
C SER A 155 7.18 -5.27 6.47
N ALA A 156 6.15 -5.92 5.92
CA ALA A 156 5.07 -6.47 6.73
C ALA A 156 4.53 -7.77 6.13
N SER A 157 3.90 -8.56 7.00
CA SER A 157 3.15 -9.76 6.62
C SER A 157 1.81 -9.76 7.35
N LEU A 158 0.73 -9.84 6.58
CA LEU A 158 -0.64 -9.70 7.06
C LEU A 158 -1.44 -10.96 6.70
N GLN A 159 -2.42 -11.27 7.53
CA GLN A 159 -3.37 -12.36 7.31
C GLN A 159 -4.74 -11.77 6.95
N ARG A 160 -5.44 -12.40 6.01
CA ARG A 160 -6.82 -12.04 5.70
C ARG A 160 -7.71 -12.37 6.90
N VAL A 161 -8.51 -11.41 7.34
CA VAL A 161 -9.43 -11.56 8.47
C VAL A 161 -10.89 -11.44 8.05
N SER A 162 -11.14 -10.96 6.85
CA SER A 162 -12.50 -10.93 6.29
C SER A 162 -12.51 -10.73 4.77
#